data_3140e7f87077eaaa8d9f39ccfc728d11
#
_entry.id   3140e7f87077eaaa8d9f39ccfc728d11
#
_cell.length_a   1.000
_cell.length_b   1.000
_cell.length_c   1.000
_cell.angle_alpha   90.00
_cell.angle_beta   90.00
_cell.angle_gamma   90.00
#
_symmetry.space_group_name_H-M   'P 1'
#
loop_
_entity.id
_entity.type
_entity.pdbx_description
1 polymer ?
#
loop_
_entity_poly.entity_id
_entity_poly.type
_entity_poly.pdbx_seq_one_letter_code
_entity_poly.pdbx_strand_id
1 'polypeptide(L)'
;MIGGLRKYYETNPKHPDAVTLNSIKPGEGKIIEIEGKKYGCYCDNDETLHLVNAKCTHLGCIVHWNNDEKSWDCPCHGSRFTYEGGILNGPAIKALDYHKETSPVSKHM
;
A
#
# COMPACT_ATOMS: atom_id res chain seq x y z
N MET A 1 -1.99 -0.88 12.98
CA MET A 1 -2.60 -2.09 12.43
C MET A 1 -3.46 -1.76 11.22
N ILE A 2 -3.25 -2.45 10.11
CA ILE A 2 -4.00 -2.17 8.89
C ILE A 2 -4.95 -3.32 8.49
N GLY A 3 -4.97 -4.41 9.24
CA GLY A 3 -5.87 -5.52 8.95
C GLY A 3 -7.33 -5.12 9.15
N GLY A 4 -8.22 -5.54 8.25
CA GLY A 4 -9.62 -5.24 8.31
C GLY A 4 -9.98 -3.82 7.92
N LEU A 5 -9.01 -3.05 7.44
CA LEU A 5 -9.20 -1.63 7.14
C LEU A 5 -10.26 -1.40 6.07
N ARG A 6 -10.18 -2.14 4.97
CA ARG A 6 -11.14 -1.95 3.88
C ARG A 6 -12.55 -2.25 4.31
N LYS A 7 -12.73 -3.31 5.12
CA LYS A 7 -14.06 -3.66 5.62
C LYS A 7 -14.61 -2.55 6.52
N TYR A 8 -13.74 -2.00 7.38
CA TYR A 8 -14.16 -0.90 8.24
C TYR A 8 -14.66 0.28 7.40
N TYR A 9 -13.94 0.63 6.36
CA TYR A 9 -14.31 1.78 5.54
C TYR A 9 -15.48 1.49 4.62
N GLU A 10 -15.75 0.24 4.29
CA GLU A 10 -16.95 -0.09 3.54
C GLU A 10 -18.20 0.09 4.36
N THR A 11 -18.13 -0.09 5.67
CA THR A 11 -19.24 0.20 6.55
C THR A 11 -19.35 1.69 6.89
N ASN A 12 -18.31 2.45 6.54
CA ASN A 12 -18.27 3.90 6.76
C ASN A 12 -17.91 4.59 5.44
N PRO A 13 -18.77 4.50 4.42
CA PRO A 13 -18.38 4.90 3.07
C PRO A 13 -18.14 6.39 2.89
N LYS A 14 -18.59 7.21 3.81
CA LYS A 14 -18.37 8.66 3.73
C LYS A 14 -17.10 9.11 4.44
N HIS A 15 -16.38 8.20 5.07
CA HIS A 15 -15.12 8.54 5.71
C HIS A 15 -14.12 8.95 4.62
N PRO A 16 -13.38 10.04 4.81
CA PRO A 16 -12.43 10.51 3.78
C PRO A 16 -11.42 9.45 3.34
N ASP A 17 -10.97 8.63 4.28
CA ASP A 17 -10.00 7.58 3.95
C ASP A 17 -10.63 6.47 3.11
N ALA A 18 -11.92 6.20 3.32
CA ALA A 18 -12.64 5.23 2.50
C ALA A 18 -12.72 5.68 1.05
N VAL A 19 -12.99 6.98 0.84
CA VAL A 19 -13.04 7.54 -0.51
C VAL A 19 -11.68 7.38 -1.18
N THR A 20 -10.60 7.65 -0.45
CA THR A 20 -9.25 7.51 -0.98
C THR A 20 -8.96 6.07 -1.37
N LEU A 21 -9.25 5.11 -0.48
CA LEU A 21 -9.02 3.69 -0.77
C LEU A 21 -9.79 3.22 -1.98
N ASN A 22 -11.04 3.65 -2.09
CA ASN A 22 -11.90 3.19 -3.18
C ASN A 22 -11.60 3.86 -4.51
N SER A 23 -10.79 4.92 -4.50
CA SER A 23 -10.43 5.62 -5.73
C SER A 23 -9.25 4.99 -6.46
N ILE A 24 -8.55 4.05 -5.81
CA ILE A 24 -7.37 3.43 -6.40
C ILE A 24 -7.82 2.36 -7.40
N LYS A 25 -7.36 2.50 -8.64
CA LYS A 25 -7.78 1.65 -9.74
C LYS A 25 -6.83 0.48 -9.93
N PRO A 26 -7.28 -0.61 -10.57
CA PRO A 26 -6.39 -1.72 -10.87
C PRO A 26 -5.14 -1.24 -11.62
N GLY A 27 -3.99 -1.72 -11.18
CA GLY A 27 -2.70 -1.33 -11.74
C GLY A 27 -2.11 -0.05 -11.17
N GLU A 28 -2.83 0.64 -10.29
CA GLU A 28 -2.41 1.92 -9.75
C GLU A 28 -1.82 1.75 -8.35
N GLY A 29 -0.74 2.48 -8.07
CA GLY A 29 -0.16 2.55 -6.74
C GLY A 29 -0.01 4.00 -6.32
N LYS A 30 -0.24 4.29 -5.06
CA LYS A 30 -0.06 5.64 -4.52
C LYS A 30 0.11 5.60 -3.02
N ILE A 31 0.66 6.69 -2.51
CA ILE A 31 0.79 6.88 -1.07
C ILE A 31 -0.51 7.50 -0.57
N ILE A 32 -1.06 6.93 0.48
CA ILE A 32 -2.26 7.44 1.13
C ILE A 32 -1.96 7.69 2.60
N GLU A 33 -2.74 8.56 3.21
CA GLU A 33 -2.59 8.83 4.63
C GLU A 33 -3.87 8.42 5.34
N ILE A 34 -3.73 7.59 6.37
CA ILE A 34 -4.85 7.08 7.15
C ILE A 34 -4.53 7.30 8.62
N GLU A 35 -5.35 8.10 9.28
CA GLU A 35 -5.18 8.39 10.71
C GLU A 35 -3.78 8.89 11.04
N GLY A 36 -3.26 9.75 10.18
CA GLY A 36 -1.96 10.38 10.40
C GLY A 36 -0.76 9.55 9.99
N LYS A 37 -0.97 8.35 9.48
CA LYS A 37 0.13 7.50 9.03
C LYS A 37 0.08 7.31 7.53
N LYS A 38 1.25 7.22 6.92
CA LYS A 38 1.34 7.06 5.46
C LYS A 38 1.52 5.59 5.10
N TYR A 39 0.72 5.16 4.14
CA TYR A 39 0.77 3.80 3.61
C TYR A 39 0.92 3.86 2.11
N GLY A 40 1.64 2.87 1.56
CA GLY A 40 1.64 2.65 0.12
C GLY A 40 0.53 1.68 -0.21
N CYS A 41 -0.27 2.01 -1.20
CA CYS A 41 -1.38 1.15 -1.59
C CYS A 41 -1.31 0.88 -3.08
N TYR A 42 -1.23 -0.39 -3.45
CA TYR A 42 -1.26 -0.83 -4.84
C TYR A 42 -2.48 -1.71 -5.05
N CYS A 43 -3.22 -1.45 -6.12
CA CYS A 43 -4.39 -2.25 -6.47
C CYS A 43 -4.02 -3.15 -7.65
N ASP A 44 -4.10 -4.46 -7.47
CA ASP A 44 -3.76 -5.38 -8.56
C ASP A 44 -4.96 -5.57 -9.50
N ASN A 45 -4.77 -6.39 -10.53
CA ASN A 45 -5.81 -6.58 -11.54
C ASN A 45 -7.04 -7.31 -11.02
N ASP A 46 -6.92 -7.98 -9.89
CA ASP A 46 -8.04 -8.65 -9.23
C ASP A 46 -8.74 -7.74 -8.23
N GLU A 47 -8.37 -6.44 -8.21
CA GLU A 47 -8.89 -5.45 -7.28
C GLU A 47 -8.55 -5.74 -5.83
N THR A 48 -7.47 -6.48 -5.62
CA THR A 48 -6.92 -6.67 -4.29
C THR A 48 -6.01 -5.51 -3.97
N LEU A 49 -6.19 -4.92 -2.80
CA LEU A 49 -5.34 -3.83 -2.34
C LEU A 49 -4.17 -4.40 -1.55
N HIS A 50 -2.98 -3.98 -1.91
CA HIS A 50 -1.75 -4.37 -1.21
C HIS A 50 -1.24 -3.13 -0.50
N LEU A 51 -1.29 -3.15 0.82
CA LEU A 51 -0.90 -2.02 1.64
C LEU A 51 0.42 -2.31 2.34
N VAL A 52 1.32 -1.34 2.32
CA VAL A 52 2.55 -1.41 3.07
C VAL A 52 2.68 -0.15 3.92
N ASN A 53 3.39 -0.26 5.03
CA ASN A 53 3.79 0.93 5.77
C ASN A 53 4.79 1.67 4.87
N ALA A 54 4.49 2.91 4.51
CA ALA A 54 5.29 3.65 3.55
C ALA A 54 6.63 4.12 4.10
N LYS A 55 6.88 3.93 5.37
CA LYS A 55 8.11 4.37 6.01
C LYS A 55 9.21 3.34 5.78
N CYS A 56 10.26 3.73 5.07
CA CYS A 56 11.37 2.83 4.78
C CYS A 56 12.00 2.31 6.06
N THR A 57 12.23 1.00 6.13
CA THR A 57 12.76 0.38 7.34
C THR A 57 14.22 0.72 7.59
N HIS A 58 14.94 1.27 6.60
CA HIS A 58 16.33 1.65 6.77
C HIS A 58 16.46 2.97 7.54
N LEU A 59 15.88 4.07 7.01
CA LEU A 59 16.05 5.38 7.64
C LEU A 59 14.74 6.15 7.82
N GLY A 60 13.62 5.52 7.56
CA GLY A 60 12.34 6.17 7.79
C GLY A 60 11.87 7.14 6.72
N CYS A 61 12.55 7.20 5.58
CA CYS A 61 12.07 8.01 4.45
C CYS A 61 10.82 7.37 3.86
N ILE A 62 9.96 8.20 3.27
CA ILE A 62 8.74 7.69 2.66
C ILE A 62 9.06 7.15 1.26
N VAL A 63 8.62 5.92 0.98
CA VAL A 63 8.83 5.30 -0.32
C VAL A 63 7.88 5.88 -1.35
N HIS A 64 8.22 5.73 -2.65
CA HIS A 64 7.37 6.13 -3.77
C HIS A 64 7.01 4.92 -4.61
N TRP A 65 5.88 5.01 -5.29
CA TRP A 65 5.48 3.95 -6.22
C TRP A 65 6.25 4.09 -7.54
N ASN A 66 6.85 2.99 -7.98
CA ASN A 66 7.49 2.88 -9.28
C ASN A 66 6.59 2.04 -10.17
N ASN A 67 5.86 2.69 -11.06
CA ASN A 67 4.87 2.00 -11.87
C ASN A 67 5.49 1.05 -12.89
N ASP A 68 6.68 1.35 -13.35
CA ASP A 68 7.34 0.50 -14.34
C ASP A 68 7.80 -0.82 -13.72
N GLU A 69 8.33 -0.75 -12.50
CA GLU A 69 8.85 -1.93 -11.83
C GLU A 69 7.87 -2.56 -10.86
N LYS A 70 6.73 -1.90 -10.64
CA LYS A 70 5.73 -2.34 -9.66
C LYS A 70 6.37 -2.53 -8.28
N SER A 71 7.11 -1.52 -7.86
CA SER A 71 7.84 -1.57 -6.61
C SER A 71 7.69 -0.28 -5.82
N TRP A 72 8.01 -0.34 -4.54
CA TRP A 72 8.08 0.82 -3.67
C TRP A 72 9.55 1.16 -3.52
N ASP A 73 9.94 2.35 -3.95
CA ASP A 73 11.34 2.76 -3.99
C ASP A 73 11.59 3.86 -2.98
N CYS A 74 12.65 3.70 -2.18
CA CYS A 74 13.05 4.70 -1.21
C CYS A 74 14.01 5.70 -1.88
N PRO A 75 13.69 6.99 -1.89
CA PRO A 75 14.52 7.97 -2.59
C PRO A 75 15.81 8.31 -1.85
N CYS A 76 15.89 7.99 -0.56
CA CYS A 76 17.03 8.42 0.25
C CYS A 76 18.30 7.65 -0.06
N HIS A 77 18.24 6.33 -0.11
CA HIS A 77 19.41 5.48 -0.31
C HIS A 77 19.16 4.35 -1.30
N GLY A 78 18.04 4.37 -2.01
CA GLY A 78 17.82 3.43 -3.08
C GLY A 78 17.26 2.06 -2.68
N SER A 79 16.80 1.90 -1.45
CA SER A 79 16.15 0.66 -1.07
C SER A 79 14.89 0.46 -1.91
N ARG A 80 14.62 -0.77 -2.31
CA ARG A 80 13.46 -1.10 -3.12
C ARG A 80 12.73 -2.29 -2.53
N PHE A 81 11.42 -2.25 -2.60
CA PHE A 81 10.56 -3.28 -2.00
C PHE A 81 9.50 -3.69 -3.02
N THR A 82 9.10 -4.96 -2.97
CA THR A 82 7.97 -5.43 -3.79
C THR A 82 6.69 -4.77 -3.29
N TYR A 83 5.61 -4.88 -4.08
CA TYR A 83 4.34 -4.33 -3.62
C TYR A 83 3.80 -5.08 -2.40
N GLU A 84 4.38 -6.21 -2.06
CA GLU A 84 4.06 -6.95 -0.85
C GLU A 84 5.05 -6.65 0.28
N GLY A 85 5.92 -5.67 0.09
CA GLY A 85 6.83 -5.22 1.13
C GLY A 85 8.16 -5.96 1.22
N GLY A 86 8.36 -7.00 0.41
CA GLY A 86 9.60 -7.74 0.42
C GLY A 86 10.76 -6.93 -0.14
N ILE A 87 11.97 -7.16 0.33
CA ILE A 87 13.14 -6.41 -0.10
C ILE A 87 13.59 -6.86 -1.48
N LEU A 88 13.72 -5.91 -2.40
CA LEU A 88 14.33 -6.17 -3.71
C LEU A 88 15.79 -5.72 -3.72
N ASN A 89 16.06 -4.54 -3.16
CA ASN A 89 17.42 -3.99 -3.07
C ASN A 89 17.59 -3.33 -1.72
N GLY A 90 18.81 -3.49 -1.13
CA GLY A 90 19.19 -2.77 0.07
C GLY A 90 19.47 -1.31 -0.23
N PRO A 91 19.86 -0.54 0.79
CA PRO A 91 20.44 -1.00 2.05
C PRO A 91 19.46 -1.47 3.13
N ALA A 92 18.16 -1.37 2.92
CA ALA A 92 17.23 -1.90 3.90
C ALA A 92 17.42 -3.40 4.06
N ILE A 93 17.35 -3.89 5.30
CA ILE A 93 17.50 -5.30 5.62
C ILE A 93 16.23 -5.89 6.23
N LYS A 94 15.19 -5.07 6.34
CA LYS A 94 13.93 -5.48 6.91
C LYS A 94 12.80 -5.11 5.96
N ALA A 95 11.87 -6.03 5.74
CA ALA A 95 10.73 -5.80 4.87
C ALA A 95 9.79 -4.73 5.43
N LEU A 96 9.00 -4.11 4.56
CA LEU A 96 7.94 -3.21 4.99
C LEU A 96 6.80 -4.04 5.58
N ASP A 97 6.11 -3.50 6.57
CA ASP A 97 4.89 -4.15 7.08
C ASP A 97 3.87 -4.18 5.96
N TYR A 98 3.23 -5.31 5.78
CA TYR A 98 2.35 -5.54 4.64
C TYR A 98 1.02 -6.12 5.06
N HIS A 99 -0.04 -5.69 4.41
CA HIS A 99 -1.38 -6.24 4.58
C HIS A 99 -2.11 -6.26 3.25
N LYS A 100 -2.83 -7.34 2.99
CA LYS A 100 -3.61 -7.52 1.78
C LYS A 100 -5.10 -7.38 2.10
N GLU A 101 -5.81 -6.54 1.32
CA GLU A 101 -7.25 -6.34 1.49
C GLU A 101 -7.95 -6.67 0.19
N THR A 102 -8.83 -7.65 0.22
CA THR A 102 -9.62 -7.98 -0.96
C THR A 102 -10.93 -7.24 -0.93
N SER A 103 -11.43 -6.89 -2.12
CA SER A 103 -12.76 -6.30 -2.20
C SER A 103 -13.79 -7.38 -2.00
N PRO A 104 -14.66 -7.27 -1.00
CA PRO A 104 -15.70 -8.28 -0.80
C PRO A 104 -16.73 -8.31 -1.92
N VAL A 105 -16.93 -7.19 -2.60
CA VAL A 105 -17.93 -7.11 -3.66
C VAL A 105 -17.55 -7.94 -4.87
N SER A 106 -16.31 -7.79 -5.33
CA SER A 106 -15.88 -8.42 -6.57
C SER A 106 -15.74 -9.93 -6.45
N LYS A 107 -15.80 -10.47 -5.26
CA LYS A 107 -15.56 -11.89 -5.05
C LYS A 107 -16.82 -12.72 -4.97
N HIS A 108 -17.99 -12.10 -5.09
CA HIS A 108 -19.24 -12.80 -4.88
C HIS A 108 -20.06 -12.97 -6.15
N MET A 109 -19.41 -12.92 -7.27
CA MET A 109 -20.09 -13.02 -8.55
C MET A 109 -20.35 -14.45 -8.95
#